data_4da03de16af87a2a00d190bc4376532d
#
_entry.id   4da03de16af87a2a00d190bc4376532d
#
_cell.length_a   1.000
_cell.length_b   1.000
_cell.length_c   1.000
_cell.angle_alpha   90.00
_cell.angle_beta   90.00
_cell.angle_gamma   90.00
#
_symmetry.space_group_name_H-M   'P 1'
#
loop_
_entity.id
_entity.type
_entity.pdbx_description
1 polymer ?
#
loop_
_entity_poly.entity_id
_entity_poly.type
_entity_poly.pdbx_seq_one_letter_code
_entity_poly.pdbx_strand_id
1 'polypeptide(L)'
;MFNVLTGSFKSIVNKIRFQDDASSLKKATTELRKSLLKSDVHHKTTKELVGAIELETKQNGIGQDNFLKSLQSQLTNILTTSGNQGFVYASTPLTTILMTGLQGSGKTTTTGKLALYLKQKKKKVLIAAGDLQRLAAVEQLKQIGAQIEVDVYFDDNETNPVKIALGAKQKAQAEQYDVLLLDTAGRLAIDDELMSQLEDVKKAVTPNEIFYVADSLTGHDATKTATSFKEKIGIDGVILTKFDGDTKGGVALSIAHQVEVPLRFVGTGEKMPDLEVFIPERIVSRLMGAGDIEGL
;
A
#
# COMPACT_ATOMS: atom_id res chain seq x y z
N MET A 1 -5.39 3.73 -15.45
CA MET A 1 -5.61 3.44 -14.02
C MET A 1 -7.12 3.43 -13.75
N PHE A 2 -7.65 2.41 -13.09
CA PHE A 2 -9.06 2.25 -12.65
C PHE A 2 -10.17 2.35 -13.72
N ASN A 3 -9.86 2.11 -14.97
CA ASN A 3 -10.83 2.29 -16.07
C ASN A 3 -12.13 1.49 -15.87
N VAL A 4 -12.05 0.32 -15.22
CA VAL A 4 -13.22 -0.55 -14.99
C VAL A 4 -14.16 0.07 -13.95
N LEU A 5 -13.65 0.49 -12.77
CA LEU A 5 -14.48 1.13 -11.74
C LEU A 5 -14.98 2.50 -12.20
N THR A 6 -14.12 3.33 -12.75
CA THR A 6 -14.49 4.67 -13.24
C THR A 6 -15.57 4.63 -14.29
N GLY A 7 -15.44 3.72 -15.29
CA GLY A 7 -16.46 3.54 -16.32
C GLY A 7 -17.79 3.04 -15.75
N SER A 8 -17.71 2.14 -14.77
CA SER A 8 -18.89 1.62 -14.07
C SER A 8 -19.59 2.68 -13.26
N PHE A 9 -18.86 3.49 -12.50
CA PHE A 9 -19.44 4.58 -11.69
C PHE A 9 -20.15 5.61 -12.56
N LYS A 10 -19.54 6.04 -13.68
CA LYS A 10 -20.18 6.93 -14.65
C LYS A 10 -21.48 6.33 -15.22
N SER A 11 -21.48 5.03 -15.57
CA SER A 11 -22.66 4.34 -16.08
C SER A 11 -23.77 4.26 -15.03
N ILE A 12 -23.44 3.97 -13.77
CA ILE A 12 -24.40 3.87 -12.66
C ILE A 12 -25.06 5.22 -12.39
N VAL A 13 -24.26 6.28 -12.34
CA VAL A 13 -24.73 7.66 -12.11
C VAL A 13 -25.73 8.07 -13.18
N ASN A 14 -25.45 7.75 -14.44
CA ASN A 14 -26.36 8.08 -15.54
C ASN A 14 -27.72 7.34 -15.45
N LYS A 15 -27.76 6.17 -14.81
CA LYS A 15 -29.00 5.40 -14.60
C LYS A 15 -29.94 6.02 -13.54
N ILE A 16 -29.37 6.71 -12.54
CA ILE A 16 -30.18 7.40 -11.49
C ILE A 16 -30.72 8.74 -12.02
N ARG A 17 -30.07 9.32 -13.01
CA ARG A 17 -30.34 10.68 -13.49
C ARG A 17 -31.81 10.96 -13.88
N PHE A 18 -32.56 9.92 -14.22
CA PHE A 18 -33.90 10.07 -14.79
C PHE A 18 -35.04 9.68 -13.85
N GLN A 19 -34.75 9.08 -12.67
CA GLN A 19 -35.76 8.63 -11.73
C GLN A 19 -35.22 8.70 -10.29
N ASP A 20 -35.65 9.71 -9.54
CA ASP A 20 -35.26 9.92 -8.14
C ASP A 20 -36.17 9.13 -7.20
N ASP A 21 -36.29 7.82 -7.41
CA ASP A 21 -37.11 6.91 -6.63
C ASP A 21 -36.34 5.73 -6.02
N ALA A 22 -36.94 5.05 -5.06
CA ALA A 22 -36.35 3.90 -4.38
C ALA A 22 -35.98 2.74 -5.34
N SER A 23 -36.70 2.58 -6.48
CA SER A 23 -36.45 1.56 -7.48
C SER A 23 -35.16 1.86 -8.24
N SER A 24 -34.95 3.12 -8.61
CA SER A 24 -33.73 3.59 -9.26
C SER A 24 -32.50 3.46 -8.37
N LEU A 25 -32.62 3.80 -7.07
CA LEU A 25 -31.56 3.60 -6.10
C LEU A 25 -31.20 2.12 -5.95
N LYS A 26 -32.20 1.23 -5.86
CA LYS A 26 -31.98 -0.22 -5.77
C LYS A 26 -31.25 -0.77 -7.02
N LYS A 27 -31.63 -0.31 -8.22
CA LYS A 27 -30.92 -0.66 -9.46
C LYS A 27 -29.47 -0.20 -9.44
N ALA A 28 -29.21 1.06 -9.03
CA ALA A 28 -27.88 1.64 -8.95
C ALA A 28 -26.99 0.89 -7.96
N THR A 29 -27.49 0.59 -6.76
CA THR A 29 -26.73 -0.15 -5.74
C THR A 29 -26.47 -1.60 -6.15
N THR A 30 -27.40 -2.23 -6.89
CA THR A 30 -27.17 -3.57 -7.46
C THR A 30 -26.05 -3.56 -8.52
N GLU A 31 -26.05 -2.58 -9.41
CA GLU A 31 -25.00 -2.43 -10.41
C GLU A 31 -23.65 -2.05 -9.77
N LEU A 32 -23.67 -1.19 -8.76
CA LEU A 32 -22.48 -0.83 -7.99
C LEU A 32 -21.85 -2.07 -7.35
N ARG A 33 -22.67 -2.92 -6.72
CA ARG A 33 -22.20 -4.19 -6.12
C ARG A 33 -21.52 -5.08 -7.17
N LYS A 34 -22.12 -5.28 -8.34
CA LYS A 34 -21.55 -6.07 -9.43
C LYS A 34 -20.22 -5.49 -9.90
N SER A 35 -20.15 -4.17 -10.04
CA SER A 35 -18.94 -3.46 -10.50
C SER A 35 -17.80 -3.57 -9.52
N LEU A 36 -18.05 -3.41 -8.23
CA LEU A 36 -17.06 -3.57 -7.16
C LEU A 36 -16.50 -5.00 -7.14
N LEU A 37 -17.37 -6.01 -7.19
CA LEU A 37 -16.94 -7.42 -7.24
C LEU A 37 -16.12 -7.74 -8.49
N LYS A 38 -16.51 -7.22 -9.64
CA LYS A 38 -15.77 -7.36 -10.91
C LYS A 38 -14.40 -6.70 -10.86
N SER A 39 -14.25 -5.71 -10.00
CA SER A 39 -13.01 -4.95 -9.80
C SER A 39 -12.16 -5.49 -8.64
N ASP A 40 -12.36 -6.74 -8.25
CA ASP A 40 -11.64 -7.44 -7.19
C ASP A 40 -11.80 -6.80 -5.78
N VAL A 41 -12.88 -6.05 -5.55
CA VAL A 41 -13.22 -5.64 -4.19
C VAL A 41 -13.76 -6.84 -3.42
N HIS A 42 -13.21 -7.06 -2.23
CA HIS A 42 -13.61 -8.18 -1.38
C HIS A 42 -15.12 -8.15 -1.07
N HIS A 43 -15.76 -9.32 -1.05
CA HIS A 43 -17.21 -9.44 -0.88
C HIS A 43 -17.75 -8.73 0.38
N LYS A 44 -17.07 -8.86 1.52
CA LYS A 44 -17.46 -8.18 2.78
C LYS A 44 -17.37 -6.67 2.61
N THR A 45 -16.26 -6.16 2.07
CA THR A 45 -16.07 -4.73 1.77
C THR A 45 -17.17 -4.21 0.84
N THR A 46 -17.47 -4.95 -0.24
CA THR A 46 -18.54 -4.60 -1.17
C THR A 46 -19.89 -4.50 -0.49
N LYS A 47 -20.24 -5.49 0.34
CA LYS A 47 -21.52 -5.51 1.07
C LYS A 47 -21.67 -4.30 1.98
N GLU A 48 -20.68 -4.02 2.79
CA GLU A 48 -20.70 -2.92 3.76
C GLU A 48 -20.68 -1.56 3.06
N LEU A 49 -19.84 -1.36 2.05
CA LEU A 49 -19.77 -0.13 1.28
C LEU A 49 -21.08 0.20 0.58
N VAL A 50 -21.66 -0.76 -0.13
CA VAL A 50 -22.93 -0.56 -0.84
C VAL A 50 -24.06 -0.29 0.14
N GLY A 51 -24.11 -0.98 1.29
CA GLY A 51 -25.11 -0.73 2.33
C GLY A 51 -24.99 0.67 2.95
N ALA A 52 -23.78 1.13 3.23
CA ALA A 52 -23.54 2.47 3.74
C ALA A 52 -23.93 3.56 2.73
N ILE A 53 -23.59 3.40 1.46
CA ILE A 53 -23.98 4.33 0.40
C ILE A 53 -25.51 4.39 0.25
N GLU A 54 -26.17 3.24 0.26
CA GLU A 54 -27.64 3.18 0.17
C GLU A 54 -28.31 3.90 1.34
N LEU A 55 -27.83 3.65 2.56
CA LEU A 55 -28.36 4.27 3.79
C LEU A 55 -28.16 5.79 3.75
N GLU A 56 -26.95 6.25 3.49
CA GLU A 56 -26.63 7.70 3.45
C GLU A 56 -27.41 8.43 2.35
N THR A 57 -27.56 7.80 1.18
CA THR A 57 -28.36 8.37 0.09
C THR A 57 -29.83 8.50 0.48
N LYS A 58 -30.42 7.51 1.18
CA LYS A 58 -31.80 7.59 1.67
C LYS A 58 -31.98 8.68 2.72
N GLN A 59 -31.02 8.87 3.61
CA GLN A 59 -31.05 9.89 4.65
C GLN A 59 -30.99 11.31 4.08
N ASN A 60 -30.18 11.51 3.04
CA ASN A 60 -29.97 12.81 2.40
C ASN A 60 -31.00 13.13 1.29
N GLY A 61 -31.90 12.20 1.00
CA GLY A 61 -32.85 12.26 -0.10
C GLY A 61 -32.33 11.53 -1.36
N ILE A 62 -33.20 10.69 -1.92
CA ILE A 62 -32.85 9.92 -3.14
C ILE A 62 -32.71 10.89 -4.31
N GLY A 63 -31.55 10.82 -4.97
CA GLY A 63 -31.23 11.64 -6.14
C GLY A 63 -29.78 11.45 -6.59
N GLN A 64 -29.50 11.81 -7.82
CA GLN A 64 -28.17 11.63 -8.43
C GLN A 64 -27.06 12.28 -7.63
N ASP A 65 -27.24 13.54 -7.23
CA ASP A 65 -26.21 14.29 -6.52
C ASP A 65 -25.93 13.71 -5.13
N ASN A 66 -26.98 13.33 -4.42
CA ASN A 66 -26.84 12.71 -3.10
C ASN A 66 -26.20 11.32 -3.17
N PHE A 67 -26.50 10.54 -4.20
CA PHE A 67 -25.84 9.26 -4.43
C PHE A 67 -24.36 9.43 -4.73
N LEU A 68 -23.99 10.40 -5.57
CA LEU A 68 -22.58 10.73 -5.86
C LEU A 68 -21.82 11.18 -4.62
N LYS A 69 -22.41 12.07 -3.82
CA LYS A 69 -21.83 12.53 -2.55
C LYS A 69 -21.65 11.38 -1.58
N SER A 70 -22.66 10.51 -1.44
CA SER A 70 -22.58 9.33 -0.58
C SER A 70 -21.51 8.34 -1.07
N LEU A 71 -21.44 8.10 -2.39
CA LEU A 71 -20.39 7.26 -2.99
C LEU A 71 -18.99 7.82 -2.69
N GLN A 72 -18.77 9.11 -2.94
CA GLN A 72 -17.49 9.78 -2.66
C GLN A 72 -17.15 9.75 -1.17
N SER A 73 -18.10 10.09 -0.30
CA SER A 73 -17.94 10.07 1.15
C SER A 73 -17.54 8.69 1.66
N GLN A 74 -18.26 7.65 1.28
CA GLN A 74 -18.01 6.29 1.75
C GLN A 74 -16.71 5.67 1.17
N LEU A 75 -16.35 5.99 -0.07
CA LEU A 75 -15.04 5.61 -0.63
C LEU A 75 -13.89 6.28 0.14
N THR A 76 -14.02 7.59 0.43
CA THR A 76 -13.03 8.31 1.21
C THR A 76 -12.92 7.74 2.62
N ASN A 77 -14.04 7.46 3.28
CA ASN A 77 -14.06 6.88 4.62
C ASN A 77 -13.36 5.52 4.69
N ILE A 78 -13.59 4.65 3.71
CA ILE A 78 -12.92 3.33 3.67
C ILE A 78 -11.41 3.48 3.48
N LEU A 79 -10.98 4.37 2.58
CA LEU A 79 -9.56 4.58 2.30
C LEU A 79 -8.83 5.36 3.38
N THR A 80 -9.57 6.12 4.22
CA THR A 80 -9.03 6.87 5.36
C THR A 80 -9.02 5.97 6.59
N THR A 81 -8.05 5.06 6.64
CA THR A 81 -7.82 4.25 7.85
C THR A 81 -7.18 5.10 8.94
N SER A 82 -7.44 4.73 10.20
CA SER A 82 -6.77 5.34 11.35
C SER A 82 -5.25 5.10 11.25
N GLY A 83 -4.46 6.17 11.27
CA GLY A 83 -3.01 6.09 11.19
C GLY A 83 -2.40 7.21 10.37
N ASN A 84 -1.08 7.17 10.26
CA ASN A 84 -0.34 8.22 9.57
C ASN A 84 -0.28 7.98 8.06
N GLN A 85 -0.31 9.04 7.29
CA GLN A 85 -0.03 9.03 5.85
C GLN A 85 1.47 9.26 5.59
N GLY A 86 1.96 8.75 4.47
CA GLY A 86 3.34 8.92 4.06
C GLY A 86 4.34 8.29 5.04
N PHE A 87 5.49 8.93 5.23
CA PHE A 87 6.57 8.46 6.10
C PHE A 87 6.54 9.16 7.45
N VAL A 88 6.67 8.40 8.54
CA VAL A 88 6.75 8.94 9.91
C VAL A 88 8.15 8.70 10.47
N TYR A 89 8.75 9.77 10.95
CA TYR A 89 10.05 9.71 11.59
C TYR A 89 9.91 9.41 13.09
N ALA A 90 10.83 8.62 13.63
CA ALA A 90 10.94 8.43 15.06
C ALA A 90 11.24 9.77 15.77
N SER A 91 10.79 9.90 17.01
CA SER A 91 11.07 11.08 17.83
C SER A 91 12.55 11.27 18.17
N THR A 92 13.29 10.16 18.14
CA THR A 92 14.75 10.13 18.32
C THR A 92 15.40 9.52 17.09
N PRO A 93 16.60 9.98 16.66
CA PRO A 93 17.35 9.29 15.62
C PRO A 93 17.71 7.89 16.12
N LEU A 94 17.64 6.93 15.36
CA LEU A 94 17.47 6.53 13.98
C LEU A 94 16.02 6.04 13.77
N THR A 95 15.40 6.34 12.62
CA THR A 95 14.14 5.68 12.23
C THR A 95 14.47 4.38 11.50
N THR A 96 14.08 3.25 12.05
CA THR A 96 14.29 1.92 11.45
C THR A 96 12.99 1.36 10.91
N ILE A 97 12.97 1.03 9.62
CA ILE A 97 11.82 0.47 8.91
C ILE A 97 12.15 -0.94 8.42
N LEU A 98 11.28 -1.89 8.74
CA LEU A 98 11.36 -3.25 8.22
C LEU A 98 10.44 -3.38 6.99
N MET A 99 11.03 -3.70 5.84
CA MET A 99 10.31 -3.90 4.59
C MET A 99 9.97 -5.37 4.42
N THR A 100 8.69 -5.71 4.39
CA THR A 100 8.19 -7.10 4.31
C THR A 100 7.31 -7.30 3.08
N GLY A 101 7.09 -8.54 2.67
CA GLY A 101 6.22 -8.88 1.55
C GLY A 101 6.64 -10.15 0.84
N LEU A 102 5.79 -10.66 -0.05
CA LEU A 102 6.07 -11.87 -0.82
C LEU A 102 7.13 -11.62 -1.91
N GLN A 103 7.68 -12.70 -2.43
CA GLN A 103 8.54 -12.65 -3.60
C GLN A 103 7.77 -12.09 -4.82
N GLY A 104 8.41 -11.21 -5.57
CA GLY A 104 7.80 -10.58 -6.74
C GLY A 104 6.84 -9.42 -6.43
N SER A 105 6.58 -9.11 -5.16
CA SER A 105 5.75 -7.95 -4.78
C SER A 105 6.40 -6.58 -5.06
N GLY A 106 7.67 -6.57 -5.46
CA GLY A 106 8.41 -5.32 -5.71
C GLY A 106 9.09 -4.73 -4.48
N LYS A 107 9.30 -5.51 -3.42
CA LYS A 107 9.88 -5.08 -2.14
C LYS A 107 11.23 -4.39 -2.28
N THR A 108 12.22 -5.03 -2.90
CA THR A 108 13.57 -4.48 -3.11
C THR A 108 13.55 -3.18 -3.92
N THR A 109 12.78 -3.15 -5.01
CA THR A 109 12.59 -1.94 -5.82
C THR A 109 11.91 -0.82 -5.02
N THR A 110 10.90 -1.16 -4.23
CA THR A 110 10.17 -0.20 -3.38
C THR A 110 11.06 0.34 -2.26
N THR A 111 11.94 -0.50 -1.69
CA THR A 111 12.95 -0.05 -0.72
C THR A 111 13.85 1.03 -1.32
N GLY A 112 14.32 0.83 -2.56
CA GLY A 112 15.09 1.84 -3.30
C GLY A 112 14.30 3.12 -3.59
N LYS A 113 13.04 2.99 -4.04
CA LYS A 113 12.18 4.15 -4.28
C LYS A 113 11.92 4.95 -3.01
N LEU A 114 11.66 4.28 -1.90
CA LEU A 114 11.46 4.93 -0.60
C LEU A 114 12.76 5.62 -0.13
N ALA A 115 13.92 4.98 -0.34
CA ALA A 115 15.21 5.60 -0.03
C ALA A 115 15.44 6.88 -0.85
N LEU A 116 15.15 6.86 -2.15
CA LEU A 116 15.23 8.05 -3.00
C LEU A 116 14.27 9.15 -2.54
N TYR A 117 13.02 8.80 -2.23
CA TYR A 117 12.03 9.73 -1.69
C TYR A 117 12.54 10.42 -0.41
N LEU A 118 13.13 9.66 0.51
CA LEU A 118 13.68 10.19 1.76
C LEU A 118 14.94 11.04 1.52
N LYS A 119 15.82 10.63 0.60
CA LYS A 119 16.99 11.42 0.17
C LYS A 119 16.57 12.77 -0.39
N GLN A 120 15.51 12.83 -1.21
CA GLN A 120 14.95 14.08 -1.72
C GLN A 120 14.40 14.98 -0.60
N LYS A 121 13.99 14.39 0.53
CA LYS A 121 13.65 15.12 1.78
C LYS A 121 14.89 15.49 2.62
N LYS A 122 16.09 15.38 2.04
CA LYS A 122 17.38 15.69 2.70
C LYS A 122 17.68 14.81 3.91
N LYS A 123 17.23 13.57 3.89
CA LYS A 123 17.53 12.57 4.91
C LYS A 123 18.73 11.72 4.50
N LYS A 124 19.61 11.43 5.45
CA LYS A 124 20.69 10.46 5.28
C LYS A 124 20.14 9.06 5.49
N VAL A 125 20.11 8.25 4.44
CA VAL A 125 19.47 6.93 4.41
C VAL A 125 20.50 5.85 4.23
N LEU A 126 20.36 4.76 5.01
CA LEU A 126 21.07 3.51 4.81
C LEU A 126 20.06 2.43 4.45
N ILE A 127 20.36 1.64 3.41
CA ILE A 127 19.59 0.44 3.06
C ILE A 127 20.39 -0.78 3.51
N ALA A 128 19.74 -1.78 4.10
CA ALA A 128 20.38 -3.06 4.43
C ALA A 128 19.82 -4.19 3.56
N ALA A 129 20.74 -4.97 2.97
CA ALA A 129 20.42 -6.13 2.13
C ALA A 129 20.23 -7.37 2.99
N GLY A 130 19.01 -7.60 3.46
CA GLY A 130 18.64 -8.74 4.33
C GLY A 130 18.08 -9.95 3.57
N ASP A 131 17.90 -9.91 2.26
CA ASP A 131 17.51 -11.06 1.42
C ASP A 131 18.76 -11.88 1.05
N LEU A 132 19.29 -12.62 2.01
CA LEU A 132 20.53 -13.39 1.86
C LEU A 132 20.33 -14.72 1.11
N GLN A 133 19.11 -15.18 0.96
CA GLN A 133 18.81 -16.40 0.22
C GLN A 133 18.94 -16.21 -1.31
N ARG A 134 18.89 -14.95 -1.75
CA ARG A 134 18.94 -14.58 -3.17
C ARG A 134 20.09 -13.63 -3.42
N LEU A 135 21.23 -14.17 -3.80
CA LEU A 135 22.42 -13.36 -4.17
C LEU A 135 22.07 -12.27 -5.20
N ALA A 136 21.20 -12.58 -6.17
CA ALA A 136 20.72 -11.61 -7.14
C ALA A 136 19.96 -10.43 -6.50
N ALA A 137 19.28 -10.61 -5.34
CA ALA A 137 18.59 -9.53 -4.66
C ALA A 137 19.57 -8.57 -3.97
N VAL A 138 20.64 -9.10 -3.39
CA VAL A 138 21.72 -8.28 -2.80
C VAL A 138 22.39 -7.43 -3.90
N GLU A 139 22.76 -8.04 -5.04
CA GLU A 139 23.35 -7.33 -6.17
C GLU A 139 22.39 -6.29 -6.77
N GLN A 140 21.11 -6.62 -6.88
CA GLN A 140 20.10 -5.66 -7.32
C GLN A 140 20.03 -4.46 -6.38
N LEU A 141 20.07 -4.68 -5.08
CA LEU A 141 20.00 -3.60 -4.10
C LEU A 141 21.26 -2.72 -4.14
N LYS A 142 22.45 -3.32 -4.34
CA LYS A 142 23.70 -2.58 -4.56
C LYS A 142 23.63 -1.68 -5.82
N GLN A 143 23.09 -2.21 -6.93
CA GLN A 143 22.89 -1.45 -8.17
C GLN A 143 21.89 -0.30 -7.97
N ILE A 144 20.78 -0.55 -7.29
CA ILE A 144 19.80 0.49 -6.96
C ILE A 144 20.46 1.56 -6.09
N GLY A 145 21.19 1.17 -5.04
CA GLY A 145 21.90 2.12 -4.16
C GLY A 145 22.87 3.01 -4.94
N ALA A 146 23.67 2.41 -5.84
CA ALA A 146 24.56 3.16 -6.70
C ALA A 146 23.81 4.13 -7.64
N GLN A 147 22.71 3.67 -8.24
CA GLN A 147 21.90 4.49 -9.15
C GLN A 147 21.28 5.72 -8.47
N ILE A 148 20.81 5.56 -7.24
CA ILE A 148 20.17 6.66 -6.47
C ILE A 148 21.18 7.36 -5.53
N GLU A 149 22.44 6.93 -5.51
CA GLU A 149 23.49 7.41 -4.60
C GLU A 149 23.08 7.35 -3.14
N VAL A 150 22.65 6.18 -2.69
CA VAL A 150 22.29 5.86 -1.29
C VAL A 150 23.15 4.69 -0.85
N ASP A 151 23.67 4.76 0.37
CA ASP A 151 24.51 3.72 0.91
C ASP A 151 23.75 2.42 1.17
N VAL A 152 24.39 1.29 0.85
CA VAL A 152 23.85 -0.06 1.08
C VAL A 152 24.78 -0.81 2.02
N TYR A 153 24.24 -1.32 3.10
CA TYR A 153 24.91 -2.25 4.01
C TYR A 153 24.67 -3.68 3.55
N PHE A 154 25.72 -4.45 3.41
CA PHE A 154 25.72 -5.87 3.09
C PHE A 154 26.96 -6.53 3.67
N ASP A 155 26.93 -7.85 3.83
CA ASP A 155 28.07 -8.67 4.18
C ASP A 155 27.97 -9.97 3.40
N ASP A 156 28.88 -10.17 2.46
CA ASP A 156 28.89 -11.33 1.55
C ASP A 156 29.23 -12.66 2.26
N ASN A 157 29.76 -12.59 3.49
CA ASN A 157 30.13 -13.76 4.30
C ASN A 157 29.09 -14.11 5.36
N GLU A 158 28.11 -13.23 5.59
CA GLU A 158 27.08 -13.47 6.59
C GLU A 158 25.82 -14.09 5.97
N THR A 159 25.32 -15.13 6.57
CA THR A 159 24.09 -15.84 6.12
C THR A 159 22.91 -15.64 7.07
N ASN A 160 23.14 -15.01 8.21
CA ASN A 160 22.11 -14.76 9.21
C ASN A 160 21.52 -13.33 9.05
N PRO A 161 20.25 -13.21 8.63
CA PRO A 161 19.62 -11.90 8.41
C PRO A 161 19.50 -11.05 9.68
N VAL A 162 19.46 -11.67 10.86
CA VAL A 162 19.47 -10.95 12.14
C VAL A 162 20.80 -10.23 12.34
N LYS A 163 21.93 -10.88 12.02
CA LYS A 163 23.26 -10.25 12.13
C LYS A 163 23.43 -9.11 11.11
N ILE A 164 22.95 -9.28 9.89
CA ILE A 164 22.92 -8.19 8.89
C ILE A 164 22.13 -6.99 9.42
N ALA A 165 20.93 -7.22 9.94
CA ALA A 165 20.08 -6.17 10.46
C ALA A 165 20.72 -5.44 11.66
N LEU A 166 21.34 -6.17 12.58
CA LEU A 166 22.06 -5.59 13.72
C LEU A 166 23.30 -4.80 13.29
N GLY A 167 24.10 -5.35 12.37
CA GLY A 167 25.28 -4.66 11.82
C GLY A 167 24.90 -3.38 11.09
N ALA A 168 23.85 -3.41 10.29
CA ALA A 168 23.31 -2.24 9.62
C ALA A 168 22.83 -1.18 10.63
N LYS A 169 22.14 -1.58 11.70
CA LYS A 169 21.68 -0.68 12.75
C LYS A 169 22.87 -0.03 13.50
N GLN A 170 23.88 -0.81 13.83
CA GLN A 170 25.10 -0.29 14.46
C GLN A 170 25.82 0.73 13.56
N LYS A 171 26.02 0.40 12.27
CA LYS A 171 26.58 1.33 11.29
C LYS A 171 25.74 2.61 11.18
N ALA A 172 24.42 2.47 11.05
CA ALA A 172 23.53 3.61 10.93
C ALA A 172 23.60 4.55 12.13
N GLN A 173 23.71 4.01 13.34
CA GLN A 173 23.88 4.80 14.56
C GLN A 173 25.26 5.46 14.64
N ALA A 174 26.32 4.71 14.37
CA ALA A 174 27.69 5.22 14.45
C ALA A 174 27.98 6.34 13.43
N GLU A 175 27.40 6.23 12.25
CA GLU A 175 27.58 7.20 11.14
C GLU A 175 26.43 8.23 11.06
N GLN A 176 25.52 8.25 12.03
CA GLN A 176 24.44 9.24 12.17
C GLN A 176 23.52 9.29 10.93
N TYR A 177 23.03 8.13 10.50
CA TYR A 177 21.95 8.08 9.52
C TYR A 177 20.62 8.48 10.18
N ASP A 178 19.75 9.15 9.40
CA ASP A 178 18.39 9.48 9.83
C ASP A 178 17.45 8.27 9.75
N VAL A 179 17.62 7.45 8.70
CA VAL A 179 16.73 6.32 8.40
C VAL A 179 17.53 5.09 7.98
N LEU A 180 17.13 3.95 8.52
CA LEU A 180 17.55 2.61 8.11
C LEU A 180 16.37 1.87 7.51
N LEU A 181 16.49 1.46 6.24
CA LEU A 181 15.51 0.60 5.55
C LEU A 181 16.09 -0.82 5.47
N LEU A 182 15.43 -1.77 6.11
CA LEU A 182 15.82 -3.18 6.10
C LEU A 182 15.01 -3.91 5.02
N ASP A 183 15.62 -4.22 3.87
CA ASP A 183 15.02 -5.10 2.86
C ASP A 183 15.17 -6.55 3.31
N THR A 184 14.07 -7.30 3.37
CA THR A 184 14.05 -8.67 3.88
C THR A 184 13.78 -9.69 2.78
N ALA A 185 14.06 -10.94 3.06
CA ALA A 185 13.68 -12.04 2.19
C ALA A 185 12.16 -12.04 1.92
N GLY A 186 11.78 -12.46 0.72
CA GLY A 186 10.41 -12.75 0.36
C GLY A 186 10.34 -14.17 -0.21
N ARG A 187 9.33 -14.94 0.20
CA ARG A 187 9.03 -16.26 -0.37
C ARG A 187 7.80 -16.21 -1.26
N LEU A 188 7.58 -17.22 -2.06
CA LEU A 188 6.42 -17.32 -2.96
C LEU A 188 5.11 -17.43 -2.20
N ALA A 189 5.14 -17.95 -0.99
CA ALA A 189 3.99 -18.10 -0.11
C ALA A 189 4.39 -17.82 1.34
N ILE A 190 3.41 -17.58 2.18
CA ILE A 190 3.59 -17.45 3.62
C ILE A 190 3.86 -18.85 4.19
N ASP A 191 5.02 -19.03 4.79
CA ASP A 191 5.38 -20.20 5.54
C ASP A 191 5.91 -19.83 6.93
N ASP A 192 6.00 -20.81 7.83
CA ASP A 192 6.40 -20.58 9.22
C ASP A 192 7.87 -20.16 9.33
N GLU A 193 8.73 -20.61 8.40
CA GLU A 193 10.15 -20.25 8.38
C GLU A 193 10.34 -18.77 8.05
N LEU A 194 9.65 -18.24 7.01
CA LEU A 194 9.66 -16.81 6.70
C LEU A 194 9.18 -15.98 7.88
N MET A 195 8.06 -16.39 8.49
CA MET A 195 7.48 -15.64 9.61
C MET A 195 8.39 -15.65 10.83
N SER A 196 9.00 -16.81 11.16
CA SER A 196 9.98 -16.90 12.24
C SER A 196 11.19 -16.02 11.99
N GLN A 197 11.75 -16.04 10.77
CA GLN A 197 12.88 -15.19 10.39
C GLN A 197 12.58 -13.70 10.53
N LEU A 198 11.41 -13.27 10.04
CA LEU A 198 10.98 -11.86 10.17
C LEU A 198 10.74 -11.46 11.63
N GLU A 199 10.19 -12.36 12.43
CA GLU A 199 9.99 -12.13 13.86
C GLU A 199 11.32 -11.99 14.60
N ASP A 200 12.31 -12.81 14.29
CA ASP A 200 13.65 -12.75 14.87
C ASP A 200 14.35 -11.44 14.52
N VAL A 201 14.28 -11.01 13.26
CA VAL A 201 14.80 -9.70 12.84
C VAL A 201 14.06 -8.58 13.56
N LYS A 202 12.73 -8.62 13.62
CA LYS A 202 11.90 -7.64 14.33
C LYS A 202 12.31 -7.51 15.80
N LYS A 203 12.47 -8.63 16.51
CA LYS A 203 12.90 -8.65 17.93
C LYS A 203 14.29 -8.06 18.12
N ALA A 204 15.20 -8.37 17.19
CA ALA A 204 16.60 -7.92 17.30
C ALA A 204 16.76 -6.41 17.07
N VAL A 205 16.09 -5.84 16.06
CA VAL A 205 16.29 -4.44 15.69
C VAL A 205 15.21 -3.51 16.21
N THR A 206 14.09 -4.04 16.73
CA THR A 206 12.95 -3.24 17.22
C THR A 206 12.62 -2.08 16.28
N PRO A 207 12.11 -2.38 15.05
CA PRO A 207 11.84 -1.34 14.06
C PRO A 207 10.77 -0.37 14.57
N ASN A 208 10.84 0.88 14.13
CA ASN A 208 9.81 1.89 14.42
C ASN A 208 8.50 1.59 13.68
N GLU A 209 8.61 1.11 12.44
CA GLU A 209 7.47 0.67 11.63
C GLU A 209 7.84 -0.54 10.77
N ILE A 210 6.83 -1.34 10.44
CA ILE A 210 6.92 -2.48 9.53
C ILE A 210 5.99 -2.18 8.35
N PHE A 211 6.57 -2.06 7.16
CA PHE A 211 5.82 -1.88 5.92
C PHE A 211 5.64 -3.19 5.18
N TYR A 212 4.41 -3.49 4.82
CA TYR A 212 4.08 -4.59 3.94
C TYR A 212 3.95 -4.08 2.49
N VAL A 213 4.75 -4.65 1.59
CA VAL A 213 4.74 -4.34 0.17
C VAL A 213 3.86 -5.33 -0.57
N ALA A 214 2.76 -4.85 -1.12
CA ALA A 214 1.76 -5.63 -1.82
C ALA A 214 1.70 -5.28 -3.30
N ASP A 215 1.62 -6.31 -4.16
CA ASP A 215 1.37 -6.15 -5.59
C ASP A 215 -0.12 -5.93 -5.82
N SER A 216 -0.52 -4.77 -6.34
CA SER A 216 -1.93 -4.43 -6.60
C SER A 216 -2.58 -5.31 -7.66
N LEU A 217 -1.79 -5.99 -8.51
CA LEU A 217 -2.30 -6.86 -9.56
C LEU A 217 -2.73 -8.24 -9.06
N THR A 218 -2.37 -8.62 -7.83
CA THR A 218 -2.69 -9.94 -7.26
C THR A 218 -4.11 -10.06 -6.68
N GLY A 219 -4.90 -8.98 -6.75
CA GLY A 219 -6.32 -8.99 -6.40
C GLY A 219 -6.58 -9.41 -4.94
N HIS A 220 -7.47 -10.37 -4.74
CA HIS A 220 -7.84 -10.86 -3.40
C HIS A 220 -6.67 -11.46 -2.61
N ASP A 221 -5.66 -12.02 -3.28
CA ASP A 221 -4.51 -12.62 -2.60
C ASP A 221 -3.68 -11.56 -1.87
N ALA A 222 -3.59 -10.33 -2.40
CA ALA A 222 -2.92 -9.23 -1.72
C ALA A 222 -3.56 -8.94 -0.35
N THR A 223 -4.89 -8.89 -0.29
CA THR A 223 -5.63 -8.65 0.97
C THR A 223 -5.44 -9.78 1.97
N LYS A 224 -5.58 -11.03 1.52
CA LYS A 224 -5.40 -12.22 2.36
C LYS A 224 -3.98 -12.28 2.94
N THR A 225 -2.99 -12.02 2.11
CA THR A 225 -1.58 -12.03 2.51
C THR A 225 -1.27 -10.90 3.49
N ALA A 226 -1.75 -9.67 3.23
CA ALA A 226 -1.59 -8.54 4.14
C ALA A 226 -2.21 -8.83 5.53
N THR A 227 -3.39 -9.45 5.57
CA THR A 227 -4.03 -9.88 6.82
C THR A 227 -3.14 -10.85 7.59
N SER A 228 -2.57 -11.87 6.92
CA SER A 228 -1.68 -12.83 7.56
C SER A 228 -0.39 -12.20 8.11
N PHE A 229 0.21 -11.24 7.37
CA PHE A 229 1.37 -10.49 7.86
C PHE A 229 1.01 -9.62 9.07
N LYS A 230 -0.17 -8.96 9.05
CA LYS A 230 -0.67 -8.20 10.20
C LYS A 230 -0.81 -9.06 11.45
N GLU A 231 -1.43 -10.24 11.32
CA GLU A 231 -1.68 -11.15 12.43
C GLU A 231 -0.40 -11.77 13.01
N LYS A 232 0.53 -12.17 12.16
CA LYS A 232 1.74 -12.90 12.57
C LYS A 232 2.89 -11.97 13.01
N ILE A 233 3.13 -10.89 12.24
CA ILE A 233 4.28 -10.02 12.44
C ILE A 233 3.86 -8.66 13.03
N GLY A 234 2.65 -8.22 12.74
CA GLY A 234 2.22 -6.84 12.92
C GLY A 234 2.80 -5.94 11.83
N ILE A 235 1.94 -5.22 11.12
CA ILE A 235 2.35 -4.25 10.11
C ILE A 235 1.74 -2.90 10.44
N ASP A 236 2.48 -1.82 10.17
CA ASP A 236 2.10 -0.46 10.51
C ASP A 236 1.69 0.34 9.28
N GLY A 237 2.00 -0.17 8.09
CA GLY A 237 1.63 0.45 6.83
C GLY A 237 1.73 -0.50 5.66
N VAL A 238 0.98 -0.20 4.60
CA VAL A 238 1.01 -0.94 3.34
C VAL A 238 1.49 -0.03 2.22
N ILE A 239 2.35 -0.56 1.36
CA ILE A 239 2.78 0.08 0.12
C ILE A 239 2.25 -0.77 -1.03
N LEU A 240 1.43 -0.17 -1.89
CA LEU A 240 0.90 -0.82 -3.09
C LEU A 240 1.85 -0.58 -4.27
N THR A 241 2.35 -1.65 -4.86
CA THR A 241 3.18 -1.59 -6.09
C THR A 241 2.36 -1.85 -7.34
N LYS A 242 2.91 -1.50 -8.50
CA LYS A 242 2.29 -1.71 -9.83
C LYS A 242 0.89 -1.10 -9.94
N PHE A 243 0.68 -0.01 -9.21
CA PHE A 243 -0.61 0.64 -9.10
C PHE A 243 -1.02 1.35 -10.41
N ASP A 244 -0.05 1.72 -11.25
CA ASP A 244 -0.22 2.22 -12.61
C ASP A 244 -0.85 1.19 -13.54
N GLY A 245 -0.51 -0.10 -13.37
CA GLY A 245 -1.07 -1.23 -14.10
C GLY A 245 -2.44 -1.69 -13.57
N ASP A 246 -2.85 -1.25 -12.39
CA ASP A 246 -4.13 -1.63 -11.82
C ASP A 246 -5.29 -0.93 -12.54
N THR A 247 -5.96 -1.67 -13.42
CA THR A 247 -7.15 -1.21 -14.14
C THR A 247 -8.43 -1.37 -13.33
N LYS A 248 -8.39 -2.15 -12.25
CA LYS A 248 -9.56 -2.51 -11.43
C LYS A 248 -9.74 -1.61 -10.22
N GLY A 249 -8.67 -1.31 -9.48
CA GLY A 249 -8.67 -0.39 -8.32
C GLY A 249 -9.28 -0.93 -7.04
N GLY A 250 -9.73 -2.18 -7.03
CA GLY A 250 -10.45 -2.76 -5.88
C GLY A 250 -9.55 -3.21 -4.72
N VAL A 251 -8.27 -3.47 -5.00
CA VAL A 251 -7.32 -3.97 -3.99
C VAL A 251 -7.10 -2.94 -2.87
N ALA A 252 -6.96 -1.65 -3.23
CA ALA A 252 -6.78 -0.58 -2.24
C ALA A 252 -7.98 -0.53 -1.26
N LEU A 253 -9.21 -0.59 -1.78
CA LEU A 253 -10.44 -0.61 -0.97
C LEU A 253 -10.48 -1.84 -0.06
N SER A 254 -10.13 -3.01 -0.59
CA SER A 254 -10.14 -4.27 0.16
C SER A 254 -9.10 -4.28 1.28
N ILE A 255 -7.87 -3.85 1.01
CA ILE A 255 -6.80 -3.79 2.01
C ILE A 255 -7.14 -2.78 3.09
N ALA A 256 -7.54 -1.56 2.72
CA ALA A 256 -7.91 -0.54 3.70
C ALA A 256 -9.00 -1.01 4.65
N HIS A 257 -10.03 -1.66 4.11
CA HIS A 257 -11.19 -2.11 4.90
C HIS A 257 -10.94 -3.40 5.70
N GLN A 258 -10.24 -4.40 5.11
CA GLN A 258 -10.08 -5.71 5.74
C GLN A 258 -8.86 -5.77 6.66
N VAL A 259 -7.78 -5.12 6.27
CA VAL A 259 -6.53 -5.17 7.02
C VAL A 259 -6.50 -4.10 8.11
N GLU A 260 -7.24 -3.00 7.91
CA GLU A 260 -7.31 -1.88 8.87
C GLU A 260 -5.91 -1.35 9.24
N VAL A 261 -5.06 -1.25 8.22
CA VAL A 261 -3.70 -0.68 8.31
C VAL A 261 -3.59 0.40 7.23
N PRO A 262 -3.01 1.57 7.53
CA PRO A 262 -2.97 2.66 6.57
C PRO A 262 -2.17 2.30 5.31
N LEU A 263 -2.75 2.64 4.16
CA LEU A 263 -2.02 2.68 2.91
C LEU A 263 -1.10 3.91 2.96
N ARG A 264 0.21 3.70 2.82
CA ARG A 264 1.21 4.75 3.04
C ARG A 264 1.73 5.33 1.73
N PHE A 265 2.01 4.46 0.76
CA PHE A 265 2.55 4.83 -0.54
C PHE A 265 1.96 3.96 -1.65
N VAL A 266 2.07 4.47 -2.87
CA VAL A 266 1.76 3.74 -4.11
C VAL A 266 2.90 3.87 -5.10
N GLY A 267 3.28 2.76 -5.72
CA GLY A 267 4.20 2.73 -6.86
C GLY A 267 3.42 2.98 -8.15
N THR A 268 3.76 4.06 -8.84
CA THR A 268 3.03 4.58 -10.00
C THR A 268 3.74 4.36 -11.32
N GLY A 269 4.79 3.53 -11.33
CA GLY A 269 5.57 3.18 -12.51
C GLY A 269 6.83 2.42 -12.16
N GLU A 270 7.69 2.19 -13.15
CA GLU A 270 8.92 1.40 -12.98
C GLU A 270 10.14 2.21 -12.57
N LYS A 271 10.15 3.52 -12.81
CA LYS A 271 11.30 4.39 -12.50
C LYS A 271 11.46 4.60 -11.00
N MET A 272 12.68 4.86 -10.54
CA MET A 272 12.95 5.09 -9.11
C MET A 272 12.14 6.24 -8.49
N PRO A 273 11.86 7.37 -9.18
CA PRO A 273 11.00 8.43 -8.63
C PRO A 273 9.51 8.07 -8.56
N ASP A 274 9.06 6.98 -9.20
CA ASP A 274 7.65 6.62 -9.31
C ASP A 274 7.12 6.00 -7.99
N LEU A 275 7.14 6.78 -6.93
CA LEU A 275 6.56 6.47 -5.62
C LEU A 275 5.85 7.73 -5.10
N GLU A 276 4.56 7.59 -4.83
CA GLU A 276 3.74 8.69 -4.32
C GLU A 276 3.18 8.35 -2.94
N VAL A 277 2.96 9.37 -2.10
CA VAL A 277 2.20 9.22 -0.86
C VAL A 277 0.75 8.86 -1.21
N PHE A 278 0.20 7.87 -0.53
CA PHE A 278 -1.20 7.52 -0.68
C PHE A 278 -2.08 8.60 -0.06
N ILE A 279 -2.88 9.27 -0.86
CA ILE A 279 -3.82 10.31 -0.44
C ILE A 279 -5.23 9.84 -0.83
N PRO A 280 -6.10 9.49 0.16
CA PRO A 280 -7.44 8.95 -0.10
C PRO A 280 -8.26 9.79 -1.07
N GLU A 281 -8.29 11.09 -0.88
CA GLU A 281 -9.08 12.02 -1.70
C GLU A 281 -8.64 12.02 -3.17
N ARG A 282 -7.33 11.92 -3.42
CA ARG A 282 -6.77 11.83 -4.78
C ARG A 282 -7.18 10.51 -5.45
N ILE A 283 -7.13 9.40 -4.71
CA ILE A 283 -7.55 8.08 -5.22
C ILE A 283 -9.04 8.08 -5.52
N VAL A 284 -9.87 8.62 -4.62
CA VAL A 284 -11.33 8.72 -4.84
C VAL A 284 -11.64 9.60 -6.05
N SER A 285 -10.96 10.74 -6.20
CA SER A 285 -11.11 11.61 -7.37
C SER A 285 -10.83 10.85 -8.67
N ARG A 286 -9.75 10.08 -8.72
CA ARG A 286 -9.41 9.21 -9.88
C ARG A 286 -10.47 8.12 -10.10
N LEU A 287 -10.98 7.48 -9.05
CA LEU A 287 -12.05 6.48 -9.13
C LEU A 287 -13.37 7.07 -9.64
N MET A 288 -13.70 8.30 -9.25
CA MET A 288 -14.88 9.01 -9.70
C MET A 288 -14.75 9.57 -11.14
N GLY A 289 -13.55 9.47 -11.74
CA GLY A 289 -13.27 9.94 -13.09
C GLY A 289 -13.15 11.45 -13.22
N ALA A 290 -12.97 12.15 -12.12
CA ALA A 290 -12.40 13.48 -12.10
C ALA A 290 -10.88 13.29 -12.28
N GLY A 291 -10.29 13.87 -13.32
CA GLY A 291 -8.84 13.86 -13.51
C GLY A 291 -8.13 14.42 -12.28
N ASP A 292 -6.81 14.23 -12.20
CA ASP A 292 -6.02 14.86 -11.14
C ASP A 292 -6.32 16.35 -11.10
N ILE A 293 -7.07 16.79 -10.10
CA ILE A 293 -7.23 18.19 -9.76
C ILE A 293 -5.93 18.59 -9.03
N GLU A 294 -4.85 18.62 -9.79
CA GLU A 294 -3.59 19.23 -9.35
C GLU A 294 -2.94 19.92 -10.53
N GLY A 295 -3.13 21.18 -10.55
CA GLY A 295 -2.59 22.16 -11.45
C GLY A 295 -3.07 23.55 -11.04
N LEU A 296 -3.41 23.74 -9.79
CA LEU A 296 -3.66 25.06 -9.22
C LEU A 296 -2.93 25.23 -7.89
#